data_40c511ea6d2252f8b0921404e2bac2d2
#
_entry.id   40c511ea6d2252f8b0921404e2bac2d2
#
_cell.length_a   1.000
_cell.length_b   1.000
_cell.length_c   1.000
_cell.angle_alpha   90.00
_cell.angle_beta   90.00
_cell.angle_gamma   90.00
#
_symmetry.space_group_name_H-M   'P 1'
#
loop_
_entity.id
_entity.type
_entity.pdbx_description
1 polymer ?
#
loop_
_entity_poly.entity_id
_entity_poly.type
_entity_poly.pdbx_seq_one_letter_code
_entity_poly.pdbx_strand_id
1 'polypeptide(L)'
;MEEILVFSDNKTGEKVGMYYNAWLFIIRGILVKYVHKTTEEADEILKKHYYKRPEDYDDIICLNHETEYHWAMLGAYGEQYWLKGVSAQIPTDYNVWYDDCIKEKKFHAPFKWF
;
A
#
# COMPACT_ATOMS: atom_id res chain seq x y z
N MET A 1 0.20 -19.84 0.25
CA MET A 1 -0.03 -19.27 -1.08
C MET A 1 -0.60 -17.86 -0.96
N GLU A 2 -0.08 -16.95 -1.73
CA GLU A 2 -0.52 -15.55 -1.69
C GLU A 2 -1.84 -15.39 -2.42
N GLU A 3 -2.82 -14.75 -1.76
CA GLU A 3 -4.13 -14.50 -2.35
C GLU A 3 -4.10 -13.27 -3.26
N ILE A 4 -4.67 -13.38 -4.45
CA ILE A 4 -4.83 -12.26 -5.36
C ILE A 4 -6.31 -11.94 -5.54
N LEU A 5 -6.68 -10.66 -5.45
CA LEU A 5 -8.02 -10.16 -5.74
C LEU A 5 -8.03 -9.66 -7.18
N VAL A 6 -8.88 -10.24 -8.03
CA VAL A 6 -8.92 -9.89 -9.46
C VAL A 6 -10.31 -9.36 -9.81
N PHE A 7 -10.35 -8.19 -10.44
CA PHE A 7 -11.60 -7.57 -10.88
C PHE A 7 -11.46 -7.06 -12.31
N SER A 8 -12.58 -6.98 -13.00
CA SER A 8 -12.65 -6.50 -14.39
C SER A 8 -13.44 -5.20 -14.47
N ASP A 9 -13.01 -4.31 -15.37
CA ASP A 9 -13.78 -3.13 -15.73
C ASP A 9 -14.89 -3.55 -16.70
N ASN A 10 -16.13 -3.26 -16.34
CA ASN A 10 -17.29 -3.63 -17.16
C ASN A 10 -17.34 -2.91 -18.51
N LYS A 11 -16.71 -1.74 -18.62
CA LYS A 11 -16.73 -0.92 -19.83
C LYS A 11 -15.64 -1.31 -20.83
N THR A 12 -14.43 -1.54 -20.34
CA THR A 12 -13.25 -1.77 -21.18
C THR A 12 -12.83 -3.23 -21.25
N GLY A 13 -13.27 -4.05 -20.27
CA GLY A 13 -12.82 -5.43 -20.13
C GLY A 13 -11.44 -5.59 -19.53
N GLU A 14 -10.78 -4.49 -19.15
CA GLU A 14 -9.48 -4.56 -18.50
C GLU A 14 -9.58 -5.30 -17.17
N LYS A 15 -8.55 -6.10 -16.89
CA LYS A 15 -8.45 -6.82 -15.61
C LYS A 15 -7.25 -6.32 -14.83
N VAL A 16 -7.45 -6.13 -13.53
CA VAL A 16 -6.39 -5.79 -12.59
C VAL A 16 -6.47 -6.72 -11.39
N GLY A 17 -5.30 -7.11 -10.89
CA GLY A 17 -5.20 -7.90 -9.68
C GLY A 17 -4.46 -7.14 -8.60
N MET A 18 -4.77 -7.45 -7.34
CA MET A 18 -4.10 -6.88 -6.19
C MET A 18 -3.77 -7.97 -5.19
N TYR A 19 -2.51 -8.05 -4.81
CA TYR A 19 -2.06 -8.86 -3.69
C TYR A 19 -2.20 -8.01 -2.42
N TYR A 20 -3.39 -8.05 -1.83
CA TYR A 20 -3.76 -7.16 -0.75
C TYR A 20 -2.86 -7.31 0.49
N ASN A 21 -2.52 -8.55 0.83
CA ASN A 21 -1.64 -8.80 1.98
C ASN A 21 -0.23 -8.26 1.75
N ALA A 22 0.29 -8.34 0.53
CA ALA A 22 1.59 -7.75 0.18
C ALA A 22 1.52 -6.23 0.31
N TRP A 23 0.44 -5.62 -0.15
CA TRP A 23 0.21 -4.18 -0.04
C TRP A 23 0.19 -3.73 1.42
N LEU A 24 -0.55 -4.43 2.27
CA LEU A 24 -0.58 -4.14 3.72
C LEU A 24 0.79 -4.32 4.36
N PHE A 25 1.52 -5.37 3.99
CA PHE A 25 2.86 -5.61 4.50
C PHE A 25 3.82 -4.46 4.17
N ILE A 26 3.77 -3.96 2.94
CA ILE A 26 4.59 -2.82 2.52
C ILE A 26 4.25 -1.57 3.32
N ILE A 27 2.96 -1.25 3.48
CA ILE A 27 2.53 -0.09 4.27
C ILE A 27 2.98 -0.22 5.71
N ARG A 28 2.84 -1.40 6.32
CA ARG A 28 3.32 -1.67 7.67
C ARG A 28 4.82 -1.42 7.79
N GLY A 29 5.59 -1.91 6.83
CA GLY A 29 7.03 -1.71 6.81
C GLY A 29 7.42 -0.25 6.69
N ILE A 30 6.70 0.54 5.89
CA ILE A 30 6.92 1.97 5.77
C ILE A 30 6.67 2.67 7.12
N LEU A 31 5.59 2.33 7.78
CA LEU A 31 5.25 2.90 9.08
C LEU A 31 6.34 2.62 10.13
N VAL A 32 6.90 1.43 10.10
CA VAL A 32 7.98 1.06 11.04
C VAL A 32 9.30 1.75 10.65
N LYS A 33 9.70 1.68 9.39
CA LYS A 33 11.01 2.17 8.94
C LYS A 33 11.08 3.70 8.85
N TYR A 34 10.10 4.33 8.22
CA TYR A 34 10.16 5.75 7.89
C TYR A 34 9.36 6.64 8.84
N VAL A 35 8.35 6.10 9.48
CA VAL A 35 7.52 6.86 10.43
C VAL A 35 7.91 6.54 11.87
N HIS A 36 8.79 5.56 12.06
CA HIS A 36 9.31 5.15 13.38
C HIS A 36 8.24 4.65 14.33
N LYS A 37 7.18 4.04 13.80
CA LYS A 37 6.17 3.39 14.63
C LYS A 37 6.66 2.03 15.09
N THR A 38 6.14 1.56 16.23
CA THR A 38 6.33 0.17 16.61
C THR A 38 5.47 -0.71 15.71
N THR A 39 5.77 -2.01 15.69
CA THR A 39 4.97 -2.99 14.96
C THR A 39 3.51 -2.95 15.38
N GLU A 40 3.26 -2.84 16.69
CA GLU A 40 1.91 -2.78 17.25
C GLU A 40 1.17 -1.51 16.83
N GLU A 41 1.87 -0.37 16.85
CA GLU A 41 1.29 0.90 16.39
C GLU A 41 0.95 0.87 14.91
N ALA A 42 1.84 0.29 14.09
CA ALA A 42 1.61 0.13 12.66
C ALA A 42 0.37 -0.75 12.41
N ASP A 43 0.24 -1.87 13.12
CA ASP A 43 -0.91 -2.75 12.99
C ASP A 43 -2.21 -2.06 13.38
N GLU A 44 -2.20 -1.20 14.40
CA GLU A 44 -3.38 -0.42 14.79
C GLU A 44 -3.78 0.58 13.70
N ILE A 45 -2.82 1.22 13.06
CA ILE A 45 -3.08 2.14 11.94
C ILE A 45 -3.72 1.38 10.78
N LEU A 46 -3.20 0.20 10.44
CA LEU A 46 -3.77 -0.62 9.37
C LEU A 46 -5.20 -1.03 9.68
N LYS A 47 -5.48 -1.46 10.92
CA LYS A 47 -6.83 -1.82 11.34
C LYS A 47 -7.80 -0.65 11.23
N LYS A 48 -7.35 0.53 11.61
CA LYS A 48 -8.21 1.72 11.65
C LYS A 48 -8.52 2.25 10.25
N HIS A 49 -7.54 2.25 9.34
CA HIS A 49 -7.64 2.95 8.05
C HIS A 49 -7.76 2.02 6.85
N TYR A 50 -7.23 0.80 6.92
CA TYR A 50 -7.11 -0.11 5.77
C TYR A 50 -7.67 -1.50 6.05
N TYR A 51 -8.70 -1.59 6.89
CA TYR A 51 -9.32 -2.87 7.26
C TYR A 51 -10.19 -3.45 6.16
N LYS A 52 -10.66 -2.61 5.24
CA LYS A 52 -11.63 -3.01 4.22
C LYS A 52 -10.93 -3.34 2.91
N ARG A 53 -11.10 -4.57 2.46
CA ARG A 53 -10.57 -5.03 1.18
C ARG A 53 -11.29 -4.37 0.02
N PRO A 54 -10.60 -4.18 -1.14
CA PRO A 54 -11.28 -3.76 -2.37
C PRO A 54 -12.40 -4.72 -2.74
N GLU A 55 -13.51 -4.18 -3.22
CA GLU A 55 -14.68 -4.97 -3.61
C GLU A 55 -14.93 -4.97 -5.11
N ASP A 56 -14.28 -4.07 -5.85
CA ASP A 56 -14.46 -3.96 -7.30
C ASP A 56 -13.21 -3.37 -7.97
N TYR A 57 -13.29 -3.26 -9.31
CA TYR A 57 -12.21 -2.70 -10.12
C TYR A 57 -11.85 -1.28 -9.70
N ASP A 58 -12.86 -0.43 -9.48
CA ASP A 58 -12.62 0.99 -9.15
C ASP A 58 -11.90 1.14 -7.82
N ASP A 59 -12.20 0.29 -6.84
CA ASP A 59 -11.50 0.30 -5.55
C ASP A 59 -10.01 0.03 -5.74
N ILE A 60 -9.65 -0.96 -6.57
CA ILE A 60 -8.23 -1.28 -6.83
C ILE A 60 -7.55 -0.13 -7.56
N ILE A 61 -8.22 0.47 -8.55
CA ILE A 61 -7.65 1.59 -9.28
C ILE A 61 -7.38 2.77 -8.34
N CYS A 62 -8.29 3.04 -7.41
CA CYS A 62 -8.10 4.08 -6.40
C CYS A 62 -6.84 3.83 -5.56
N LEU A 63 -6.65 2.61 -5.08
CA LEU A 63 -5.47 2.25 -4.28
C LEU A 63 -4.19 2.27 -5.10
N ASN A 64 -4.24 1.93 -6.39
CA ASN A 64 -3.09 1.95 -7.29
C ASN A 64 -2.72 3.36 -7.76
N HIS A 65 -3.61 4.33 -7.57
CA HIS A 65 -3.40 5.70 -8.05
C HIS A 65 -2.23 6.39 -7.34
N GLU A 66 -1.98 6.02 -6.07
CA GLU A 66 -0.90 6.59 -5.28
C GLU A 66 0.06 5.48 -4.82
N THR A 67 1.26 5.89 -4.41
CA THR A 67 2.25 4.95 -3.88
C THR A 67 1.83 4.43 -2.51
N GLU A 68 2.36 3.28 -2.11
CA GLU A 68 2.16 2.75 -0.76
C GLU A 68 2.73 3.71 0.29
N TYR A 69 3.80 4.43 -0.06
CA TYR A 69 4.36 5.46 0.81
C TYR A 69 3.33 6.53 1.14
N HIS A 70 2.61 7.02 0.13
CA HIS A 70 1.54 8.01 0.33
C HIS A 70 0.43 7.48 1.24
N TRP A 71 -0.01 6.24 1.01
CA TRP A 71 -1.06 5.63 1.84
C TRP A 71 -0.60 5.48 3.30
N ALA A 72 0.68 5.11 3.52
CA ALA A 72 1.24 5.02 4.86
C ALA A 72 1.24 6.39 5.56
N MET A 73 1.63 7.44 4.83
CA MET A 73 1.63 8.79 5.38
C MET A 73 0.22 9.28 5.73
N LEU A 74 -0.77 8.98 4.88
CA LEU A 74 -2.17 9.30 5.17
C LEU A 74 -2.64 8.60 6.44
N GLY A 75 -2.31 7.33 6.62
CA GLY A 75 -2.69 6.58 7.81
C GLY A 75 -2.05 7.12 9.07
N ALA A 76 -0.79 7.56 8.99
CA ALA A 76 -0.06 8.05 10.14
C ALA A 76 -0.40 9.50 10.52
N TYR A 77 -0.57 10.37 9.53
CA TYR A 77 -0.65 11.82 9.75
C TYR A 77 -1.96 12.46 9.30
N GLY A 78 -2.80 11.72 8.58
CA GLY A 78 -4.07 12.24 8.09
C GLY A 78 -3.98 12.94 6.75
N GLU A 79 -5.13 13.41 6.25
CA GLU A 79 -5.23 14.08 4.96
C GLU A 79 -4.41 15.36 4.91
N GLN A 80 -3.89 15.67 3.73
CA GLN A 80 -3.10 16.88 3.48
C GLN A 80 -1.90 17.01 4.41
N TYR A 81 -1.29 15.89 4.78
CA TYR A 81 -0.14 15.87 5.70
C TYR A 81 1.00 16.76 5.20
N TRP A 82 1.17 16.90 3.87
CA TRP A 82 2.21 17.76 3.29
C TRP A 82 1.99 19.24 3.60
N LEU A 83 0.79 19.66 3.94
CA LEU A 83 0.50 21.02 4.38
C LEU A 83 0.71 21.22 5.89
N LYS A 84 0.98 20.14 6.61
CA LYS A 84 1.18 20.13 8.07
C LYS A 84 2.64 19.94 8.46
N GLY A 85 3.55 20.14 7.53
CA GLY A 85 4.98 20.05 7.77
C GLY A 85 5.58 18.65 7.58
N VAL A 86 4.80 17.66 7.13
CA VAL A 86 5.30 16.32 6.84
C VAL A 86 5.65 16.25 5.36
N SER A 87 6.89 15.88 5.03
CA SER A 87 7.33 15.81 3.63
C SER A 87 6.58 14.72 2.85
N ALA A 88 6.10 15.08 1.65
CA ALA A 88 5.54 14.12 0.70
C ALA A 88 6.62 13.48 -0.17
N GLN A 89 7.88 13.90 -0.03
CA GLN A 89 8.98 13.38 -0.83
C GLN A 89 9.34 11.97 -0.40
N ILE A 90 9.41 11.06 -1.38
CA ILE A 90 9.80 9.67 -1.14
C ILE A 90 11.29 9.64 -0.79
N PRO A 91 11.68 8.92 0.29
CA PRO A 91 13.08 8.78 0.66
C PRO A 91 13.92 8.16 -0.47
N THR A 92 15.19 8.54 -0.55
CA THR A 92 16.08 8.10 -1.63
C THR A 92 16.34 6.60 -1.65
N ASP A 93 16.28 5.94 -0.50
CA ASP A 93 16.49 4.49 -0.39
C ASP A 93 15.20 3.67 -0.54
N TYR A 94 14.07 4.32 -0.75
CA TYR A 94 12.76 3.66 -0.73
C TYR A 94 12.63 2.55 -1.77
N ASN A 95 13.05 2.81 -3.01
CA ASN A 95 12.91 1.81 -4.08
C ASN A 95 13.73 0.56 -3.80
N VAL A 96 14.93 0.71 -3.29
CA VAL A 96 15.79 -0.42 -2.92
C VAL A 96 15.17 -1.20 -1.78
N TRP A 97 14.72 -0.51 -0.74
CA TRP A 97 14.04 -1.14 0.41
C TRP A 97 12.78 -1.90 -0.02
N TYR A 98 11.98 -1.27 -0.89
CA TYR A 98 10.74 -1.86 -1.41
C TYR A 98 11.01 -3.18 -2.14
N ASP A 99 11.97 -3.17 -3.06
CA ASP A 99 12.33 -4.36 -3.83
C ASP A 99 12.88 -5.47 -2.92
N ASP A 100 13.70 -5.09 -1.94
CA ASP A 100 14.26 -6.05 -0.99
C ASP A 100 13.18 -6.68 -0.12
N CYS A 101 12.19 -5.92 0.33
CA CYS A 101 11.05 -6.44 1.08
C CYS A 101 10.27 -7.48 0.29
N ILE A 102 9.97 -7.19 -0.96
CA ILE A 102 9.25 -8.10 -1.85
C ILE A 102 10.04 -9.40 -2.04
N LYS A 103 11.33 -9.31 -2.31
CA LYS A 103 12.19 -10.47 -2.51
C LYS A 103 12.34 -11.31 -1.24
N GLU A 104 12.59 -10.66 -0.11
CA GLU A 104 12.83 -11.33 1.15
C GLU A 104 11.63 -12.17 1.60
N LYS A 105 10.43 -11.62 1.47
CA LYS A 105 9.18 -12.30 1.83
C LYS A 105 8.62 -13.15 0.70
N LYS A 106 9.24 -13.14 -0.47
CA LYS A 106 8.75 -13.84 -1.66
C LYS A 106 7.34 -13.41 -2.06
N PHE A 107 6.99 -12.16 -1.79
CA PHE A 107 5.72 -11.59 -2.22
C PHE A 107 5.78 -11.23 -3.70
N HIS A 108 4.60 -11.13 -4.33
CA HIS A 108 4.45 -10.47 -5.61
C HIS A 108 4.37 -8.95 -5.40
N ALA A 109 4.69 -8.19 -6.43
CA ALA A 109 4.39 -6.76 -6.42
C ALA A 109 2.87 -6.58 -6.19
N PRO A 110 2.44 -5.58 -5.41
CA PRO A 110 1.03 -5.50 -4.99
C PRO A 110 0.00 -5.46 -6.11
N PHE A 111 0.32 -4.87 -7.27
CA PHE A 111 -0.63 -4.75 -8.38
C PHE A 111 -0.14 -5.48 -9.62
N LYS A 112 -1.08 -6.09 -10.33
CA LYS A 112 -0.80 -6.82 -11.57
C LYS A 112 -1.88 -6.52 -12.61
N TRP A 113 -1.46 -6.12 -13.80
CA TRP A 113 -2.34 -5.92 -14.95
C TRP A 113 -2.33 -7.18 -15.83
N PHE A 114 -3.51 -7.58 -16.26
CA PHE A 114 -3.68 -8.76 -17.10
C PHE A 114 -3.88 -8.40 -18.57
#